data_987488a9f3d0b7b78de60e8853c80388
#
_entry.id   987488a9f3d0b7b78de60e8853c80388
#
_cell.length_a   1.000
_cell.length_b   1.000
_cell.length_c   1.000
_cell.angle_alpha   90.00
_cell.angle_beta   90.00
_cell.angle_gamma   90.00
#
_symmetry.space_group_name_H-M   'P 1'
#
loop_
_entity.id
_entity.type
_entity.pdbx_description
1 polymer ?
#
loop_
_entity_poly.entity_id
_entity_poly.type
_entity_poly.pdbx_seq_one_letter_code
_entity_poly.pdbx_strand_id
1 'polypeptide(L)'
;MPHQTNSPDYSPQQLTGRRMLRGVLLALTVLTLLNLLLTASLAGLIGGIILLIMVWGIRKGDYGLRKALVVFLFIYTAVNLIVLLLSALFSSTARVLSMVWLGIYSLGLLVCGLLLRRPEIRAWLEVAPQPKEKEKKIHFFHGGWRDL
;
A
#
# COMPACT_ATOMS: atom_id res chain seq x y z
N MET A 1 34.91 -1.81 -28.81
CA MET A 1 33.61 -2.51 -28.72
C MET A 1 32.69 -1.65 -27.88
N PRO A 2 31.60 -1.10 -28.44
CA PRO A 2 30.69 -0.27 -27.64
C PRO A 2 29.87 -1.17 -26.70
N HIS A 3 29.96 -0.89 -25.42
CA HIS A 3 29.08 -1.46 -24.42
C HIS A 3 27.63 -1.04 -24.75
N GLN A 4 26.85 -1.95 -25.34
CA GLN A 4 25.42 -1.82 -25.38
C GLN A 4 24.90 -1.90 -23.95
N THR A 5 24.62 -0.75 -23.37
CA THR A 5 23.79 -0.65 -22.16
C THR A 5 22.40 -1.09 -22.56
N ASN A 6 22.09 -2.36 -22.35
CA ASN A 6 20.73 -2.91 -22.46
C ASN A 6 19.86 -2.24 -21.39
N SER A 7 19.44 -1.00 -21.63
CA SER A 7 18.33 -0.43 -20.90
C SER A 7 17.06 -1.18 -21.36
N PRO A 8 16.34 -1.84 -20.45
CA PRO A 8 15.13 -2.55 -20.82
C PRO A 8 14.14 -1.55 -21.45
N ASP A 9 13.76 -1.79 -22.71
CA ASP A 9 12.75 -1.01 -23.41
C ASP A 9 11.38 -1.24 -22.76
N TYR A 10 11.01 -0.36 -21.85
CA TYR A 10 9.70 -0.40 -21.23
C TYR A 10 8.62 0.14 -22.19
N SER A 11 7.52 -0.59 -22.32
CA SER A 11 6.38 -0.10 -23.11
C SER A 11 5.78 1.18 -22.49
N PRO A 12 5.13 2.04 -23.30
CA PRO A 12 4.50 3.27 -22.79
C PRO A 12 3.50 3.01 -21.67
N GLN A 13 2.78 1.88 -21.71
CA GLN A 13 1.83 1.47 -20.67
C GLN A 13 2.54 1.15 -19.34
N GLN A 14 3.70 0.51 -19.39
CA GLN A 14 4.50 0.18 -18.21
C GLN A 14 5.05 1.44 -17.54
N LEU A 15 5.50 2.42 -18.32
CA LEU A 15 5.97 3.70 -17.80
C LEU A 15 4.84 4.49 -17.14
N THR A 16 3.66 4.48 -17.75
CA THR A 16 2.45 5.09 -17.17
C THR A 16 2.06 4.40 -15.85
N GLY A 17 2.06 3.07 -15.84
CA GLY A 17 1.79 2.29 -14.63
C GLY A 17 2.74 2.60 -13.47
N ARG A 18 4.05 2.78 -13.78
CA ARG A 18 5.06 3.19 -12.79
C ARG A 18 4.77 4.56 -12.19
N ARG A 19 4.43 5.54 -13.03
CA ARG A 19 4.09 6.90 -12.57
C ARG A 19 2.84 6.90 -11.72
N MET A 20 1.79 6.19 -12.16
CA MET A 20 0.54 6.04 -11.42
C MET A 20 0.77 5.37 -10.07
N LEU A 21 1.53 4.29 -9.99
CA LEU A 21 1.83 3.60 -8.74
C LEU A 21 2.51 4.54 -7.75
N ARG A 22 3.53 5.28 -8.18
CA ARG A 22 4.23 6.25 -7.34
C ARG A 22 3.29 7.35 -6.83
N GLY A 23 2.43 7.87 -7.69
CA GLY A 23 1.43 8.89 -7.33
C GLY A 23 0.45 8.37 -6.28
N VAL A 24 -0.09 7.17 -6.48
CA VAL A 24 -1.03 6.54 -5.53
C VAL A 24 -0.36 6.27 -4.18
N LEU A 25 0.87 5.74 -4.16
CA LEU A 25 1.59 5.49 -2.91
C LEU A 25 1.92 6.79 -2.17
N LEU A 26 2.22 7.87 -2.89
CA LEU A 26 2.45 9.19 -2.30
C LEU A 26 1.14 9.74 -1.73
N ALA A 27 0.04 9.68 -2.49
CA ALA A 27 -1.28 10.13 -2.04
C ALA A 27 -1.73 9.37 -0.78
N LEU A 28 -1.56 8.04 -0.75
CA LEU A 28 -1.85 7.24 0.43
C LEU A 28 -1.01 7.67 1.64
N THR A 29 0.28 7.93 1.44
CA THR A 29 1.16 8.38 2.53
C THR A 29 0.67 9.72 3.11
N VAL A 30 0.42 10.71 2.24
CA VAL A 30 -0.05 12.03 2.66
C VAL A 30 -1.41 11.95 3.35
N LEU A 31 -2.36 11.22 2.76
CA LEU A 31 -3.70 11.05 3.30
C LEU A 31 -3.68 10.37 4.68
N THR A 32 -2.83 9.36 4.86
CA THR A 32 -2.67 8.66 6.13
C THR A 32 -2.03 9.55 7.19
N LEU A 33 -1.00 10.32 6.84
CA LEU A 33 -0.36 11.25 7.76
C LEU A 33 -1.34 12.36 8.21
N LEU A 34 -2.12 12.91 7.27
CA LEU A 34 -3.15 13.88 7.60
C LEU A 34 -4.21 13.27 8.53
N ASN A 35 -4.63 12.03 8.25
CA ASN A 35 -5.59 11.35 9.13
C ASN A 35 -5.02 11.12 10.55
N LEU A 36 -3.75 10.76 10.68
CA LEU A 36 -3.09 10.61 11.98
C LEU A 36 -3.01 11.92 12.76
N LEU A 37 -2.79 13.04 12.07
CA LEU A 37 -2.74 14.37 12.68
C LEU A 37 -4.12 14.87 13.12
N LEU A 38 -5.17 14.58 12.33
CA LEU A 38 -6.51 15.13 12.56
C LEU A 38 -7.39 14.25 13.44
N THR A 39 -7.13 12.94 13.45
CA THR A 39 -7.95 11.97 14.17
C THR A 39 -7.17 11.30 15.28
N ALA A 40 -6.85 11.88 16.35
CA ALA A 40 -6.11 11.27 17.49
C ALA A 40 -6.81 10.02 18.11
N SER A 41 -7.32 9.11 17.24
CA SER A 41 -7.98 7.86 17.64
C SER A 41 -7.02 6.69 17.59
N LEU A 42 -7.04 5.82 18.59
CA LEU A 42 -6.18 4.63 18.66
C LEU A 42 -6.37 3.71 17.44
N ALA A 43 -7.62 3.52 16.99
CA ALA A 43 -7.93 2.71 15.80
C ALA A 43 -7.37 3.33 14.52
N GLY A 44 -7.45 4.66 14.37
CA GLY A 44 -6.85 5.39 13.24
C GLY A 44 -5.33 5.28 13.24
N LEU A 45 -4.71 5.31 14.42
CA LEU A 45 -3.26 5.17 14.58
C LEU A 45 -2.78 3.78 14.16
N ILE A 46 -3.41 2.71 14.66
CA ILE A 46 -3.06 1.33 14.30
C ILE A 46 -3.25 1.09 12.80
N GLY A 47 -4.41 1.46 12.25
CA GLY A 47 -4.70 1.30 10.82
C GLY A 47 -3.75 2.11 9.94
N GLY A 48 -3.41 3.33 10.36
CA GLY A 48 -2.47 4.19 9.67
C GLY A 48 -1.04 3.63 9.66
N ILE A 49 -0.55 3.10 10.78
CA ILE A 49 0.77 2.46 10.87
C ILE A 49 0.85 1.25 9.94
N ILE A 50 -0.15 0.36 9.98
CA ILE A 50 -0.21 -0.81 9.10
C ILE A 50 -0.15 -0.37 7.63
N LEU A 51 -0.91 0.65 7.26
CA LEU A 51 -0.97 1.18 5.91
C LEU A 51 0.39 1.74 5.46
N LEU A 52 1.06 2.50 6.33
CA LEU A 52 2.39 3.04 6.05
C LEU A 52 3.45 1.94 5.89
N ILE A 53 3.40 0.88 6.69
CA ILE A 53 4.30 -0.27 6.57
C ILE A 53 4.10 -0.96 5.21
N MET A 54 2.84 -1.18 4.79
CA MET A 54 2.53 -1.80 3.49
C MET A 54 2.99 -0.93 2.32
N VAL A 55 2.74 0.38 2.38
CA VAL A 55 3.21 1.35 1.36
C VAL A 55 4.73 1.34 1.27
N TRP A 56 5.40 1.31 2.41
CA TRP A 56 6.87 1.26 2.46
C TRP A 56 7.43 -0.04 1.89
N GLY A 57 6.81 -1.20 2.19
CA GLY A 57 7.17 -2.49 1.61
C GLY A 57 7.08 -2.47 0.07
N ILE A 58 5.98 -1.94 -0.49
CA ILE A 58 5.82 -1.80 -1.94
C ILE A 58 6.87 -0.86 -2.53
N ARG A 59 7.21 0.24 -1.86
CA ARG A 59 8.30 1.15 -2.29
C ARG A 59 9.66 0.46 -2.33
N LYS A 60 9.91 -0.50 -1.44
CA LYS A 60 11.13 -1.32 -1.43
C LYS A 60 11.14 -2.42 -2.49
N GLY A 61 10.04 -2.62 -3.21
CA GLY A 61 9.93 -3.57 -4.31
C GLY A 61 9.21 -4.88 -3.94
N ASP A 62 8.62 -4.97 -2.75
CA ASP A 62 7.78 -6.12 -2.38
C ASP A 62 6.38 -5.93 -2.98
N TYR A 63 6.26 -6.27 -4.27
CA TYR A 63 5.03 -6.11 -5.02
C TYR A 63 3.95 -7.14 -4.64
N GLY A 64 4.30 -8.20 -3.91
CA GLY A 64 3.34 -9.17 -3.35
C GLY A 64 2.38 -8.49 -2.36
N LEU A 65 2.87 -7.50 -1.61
CA LEU A 65 2.06 -6.70 -0.68
C LEU A 65 0.95 -5.89 -1.36
N ARG A 66 0.99 -5.68 -2.69
CA ARG A 66 -0.06 -4.93 -3.40
C ARG A 66 -1.45 -5.55 -3.21
N LYS A 67 -1.55 -6.88 -3.36
CA LYS A 67 -2.84 -7.57 -3.20
C LYS A 67 -3.38 -7.39 -1.78
N ALA A 68 -2.50 -7.58 -0.79
CA ALA A 68 -2.84 -7.38 0.60
C ALA A 68 -3.23 -5.92 0.89
N LEU A 69 -2.51 -4.94 0.33
CA LEU A 69 -2.83 -3.52 0.46
C LEU A 69 -4.22 -3.20 -0.11
N VAL A 70 -4.55 -3.71 -1.31
CA VAL A 70 -5.87 -3.47 -1.92
C VAL A 70 -6.98 -4.04 -1.04
N VAL A 71 -6.84 -5.28 -0.55
CA VAL A 71 -7.82 -5.90 0.35
C VAL A 71 -7.94 -5.09 1.65
N PHE A 72 -6.81 -4.71 2.23
CA PHE A 72 -6.78 -3.90 3.45
C PHE A 72 -7.48 -2.55 3.25
N LEU A 73 -7.24 -1.85 2.14
CA LEU A 73 -7.89 -0.57 1.84
C LEU A 73 -9.41 -0.71 1.76
N PHE A 74 -9.93 -1.78 1.12
CA PHE A 74 -11.37 -2.00 1.05
C PHE A 74 -11.97 -2.30 2.41
N ILE A 75 -11.35 -3.19 3.20
CA ILE A 75 -11.82 -3.51 4.56
C ILE A 75 -11.77 -2.26 5.43
N TYR A 76 -10.67 -1.53 5.41
CA TYR A 76 -10.49 -0.34 6.22
C TYR A 76 -11.48 0.78 5.84
N THR A 77 -11.75 0.96 4.54
CA THR A 77 -12.78 1.87 4.06
C THR A 77 -14.17 1.45 4.55
N ALA A 78 -14.51 0.16 4.47
CA ALA A 78 -15.80 -0.35 4.94
C ALA A 78 -15.98 -0.11 6.44
N VAL A 79 -14.97 -0.37 7.25
CA VAL A 79 -14.99 -0.09 8.70
C VAL A 79 -15.19 1.41 8.97
N ASN A 80 -14.46 2.28 8.26
CA ASN A 80 -14.60 3.72 8.41
C ASN A 80 -16.01 4.20 8.02
N LEU A 81 -16.63 3.64 6.98
CA LEU A 81 -17.99 3.96 6.58
C LEU A 81 -19.03 3.51 7.62
N ILE A 82 -18.83 2.34 8.23
CA ILE A 82 -19.68 1.86 9.34
C ILE A 82 -19.56 2.81 10.53
N VAL A 83 -18.35 3.19 10.91
CA VAL A 83 -18.11 4.16 12.00
C VAL A 83 -18.75 5.50 11.67
N LEU A 84 -18.64 5.97 10.44
CA LEU A 84 -19.28 7.21 9.97
C LEU A 84 -20.81 7.13 10.11
N LEU A 85 -21.42 6.03 9.68
CA LEU A 85 -22.85 5.81 9.75
C LEU A 85 -23.35 5.78 11.21
N LEU A 86 -22.67 5.02 12.07
CA LEU A 86 -22.97 4.96 13.51
C LEU A 86 -22.80 6.32 14.16
N SER A 87 -21.75 7.04 13.82
CA SER A 87 -21.52 8.39 14.32
C SER A 87 -22.62 9.36 13.88
N ALA A 88 -23.13 9.26 12.66
CA ALA A 88 -24.23 10.09 12.17
C ALA A 88 -25.53 9.82 12.93
N LEU A 89 -25.79 8.56 13.33
CA LEU A 89 -26.98 8.18 14.08
C LEU A 89 -26.96 8.65 15.55
N PHE A 90 -25.76 8.71 16.17
CA PHE A 90 -25.64 8.95 17.60
C PHE A 90 -24.97 10.28 17.97
N SER A 91 -24.64 11.14 17.00
CA SER A 91 -23.87 12.35 17.28
C SER A 91 -24.69 13.62 17.42
N SER A 92 -24.33 14.43 18.41
CA SER A 92 -24.69 15.83 18.50
C SER A 92 -23.86 16.67 17.50
N THR A 93 -24.37 17.85 17.16
CA THR A 93 -23.88 18.79 16.14
C THR A 93 -22.37 19.14 16.21
N ALA A 94 -21.73 18.93 17.38
CA ALA A 94 -20.34 19.33 17.62
C ALA A 94 -19.27 18.48 16.89
N ARG A 95 -19.66 17.36 16.27
CA ARG A 95 -18.73 16.43 15.60
C ARG A 95 -18.80 16.44 14.06
N VAL A 96 -19.52 17.39 13.47
CA VAL A 96 -19.71 17.45 12.01
C VAL A 96 -18.39 17.49 11.25
N LEU A 97 -17.42 18.28 11.73
CA LEU A 97 -16.13 18.43 11.05
C LEU A 97 -15.34 17.09 10.99
N SER A 98 -15.33 16.34 12.07
CA SER A 98 -14.65 15.03 12.09
C SER A 98 -15.37 13.99 11.22
N MET A 99 -16.70 14.07 11.08
CA MET A 99 -17.45 13.21 10.17
C MET A 99 -17.17 13.54 8.70
N VAL A 100 -17.15 14.82 8.36
CA VAL A 100 -16.78 15.27 6.99
C VAL A 100 -15.38 14.80 6.64
N TRP A 101 -14.41 14.96 7.56
CA TRP A 101 -13.06 14.49 7.36
C TRP A 101 -13.00 12.97 7.16
N LEU A 102 -13.67 12.19 8.00
CA LEU A 102 -13.72 10.73 7.89
C LEU A 102 -14.34 10.28 6.55
N GLY A 103 -15.36 11.00 6.07
CA GLY A 103 -15.94 10.77 4.73
C GLY A 103 -14.95 11.02 3.61
N ILE A 104 -14.25 12.16 3.62
CA ILE A 104 -13.23 12.51 2.62
C ILE A 104 -12.08 11.49 2.65
N TYR A 105 -11.62 11.12 3.84
CA TYR A 105 -10.57 10.12 4.03
C TYR A 105 -10.97 8.76 3.46
N SER A 106 -12.18 8.27 3.77
CA SER A 106 -12.70 7.00 3.26
C SER A 106 -12.83 6.99 1.74
N LEU A 107 -13.31 8.09 1.15
CA LEU A 107 -13.39 8.26 -0.29
C LEU A 107 -12.00 8.22 -0.93
N GLY A 108 -11.03 8.90 -0.35
CA GLY A 108 -9.63 8.89 -0.80
C GLY A 108 -9.03 7.50 -0.79
N LEU A 109 -9.25 6.72 0.27
CA LEU A 109 -8.80 5.32 0.37
C LEU A 109 -9.44 4.45 -0.72
N LEU A 110 -10.74 4.61 -0.95
CA LEU A 110 -11.47 3.87 -1.97
C LEU A 110 -10.93 4.16 -3.36
N VAL A 111 -10.73 5.42 -3.70
CA VAL A 111 -10.14 5.84 -4.99
C VAL A 111 -8.74 5.27 -5.17
N CYS A 112 -7.88 5.34 -4.15
CA CYS A 112 -6.55 4.74 -4.19
C CYS A 112 -6.61 3.23 -4.39
N GLY A 113 -7.52 2.53 -3.70
CA GLY A 113 -7.73 1.09 -3.85
C GLY A 113 -8.17 0.71 -5.28
N LEU A 114 -9.07 1.48 -5.89
CA LEU A 114 -9.50 1.29 -7.27
C LEU A 114 -8.37 1.56 -8.27
N LEU A 115 -7.59 2.63 -8.06
CA LEU A 115 -6.45 2.95 -8.92
C LEU A 115 -5.37 1.85 -8.87
N LEU A 116 -5.11 1.25 -7.70
CA LEU A 116 -4.18 0.13 -7.58
C LEU A 116 -4.63 -1.12 -8.34
N ARG A 117 -5.90 -1.26 -8.69
CA ARG A 117 -6.43 -2.36 -9.51
C ARG A 117 -6.27 -2.14 -11.00
N ARG A 118 -5.90 -0.95 -11.45
CA ARG A 118 -5.78 -0.64 -12.87
C ARG A 118 -4.78 -1.57 -13.59
N PRO A 119 -5.11 -1.96 -14.84
CA PRO A 119 -4.28 -2.88 -15.62
C PRO A 119 -2.88 -2.32 -15.91
N GLU A 120 -2.74 -0.99 -16.04
CA GLU A 120 -1.45 -0.35 -16.29
C GLU A 120 -0.46 -0.55 -15.12
N ILE A 121 -0.96 -0.46 -13.87
CA ILE A 121 -0.15 -0.74 -12.68
C ILE A 121 0.20 -2.22 -12.62
N ARG A 122 -0.72 -3.10 -13.02
CA ARG A 122 -0.46 -4.54 -13.08
C ARG A 122 0.62 -4.87 -14.11
N ALA A 123 0.52 -4.31 -15.32
CA ALA A 123 1.50 -4.50 -16.38
C ALA A 123 2.91 -4.04 -15.98
N TRP A 124 3.01 -2.93 -15.22
CA TRP A 124 4.30 -2.50 -14.65
C TRP A 124 4.86 -3.51 -13.65
N LEU A 125 4.04 -4.01 -12.73
CA LEU A 125 4.49 -4.90 -11.65
C LEU A 125 4.93 -6.29 -12.14
N GLU A 126 4.44 -6.72 -13.30
CA GLU A 126 4.85 -7.99 -13.93
C GLU A 126 6.28 -7.90 -14.49
N VAL A 127 6.74 -6.71 -14.87
CA VAL A 127 8.07 -6.48 -15.49
C VAL A 127 9.03 -5.78 -14.52
N ALA A 128 8.51 -5.18 -13.44
CA ALA A 128 9.33 -4.48 -12.47
C ALA A 128 10.36 -5.42 -11.82
N PRO A 129 11.63 -5.00 -11.69
CA PRO A 129 12.65 -5.81 -11.04
C PRO A 129 12.23 -6.08 -9.60
N GLN A 130 11.91 -7.33 -9.32
CA GLN A 130 11.68 -7.77 -7.96
C GLN A 130 12.99 -7.69 -7.18
N PRO A 131 12.97 -7.30 -5.89
CA PRO A 131 14.15 -7.41 -5.06
C PRO A 131 14.59 -8.87 -5.16
N LYS A 132 15.81 -9.09 -5.64
CA LYS A 132 16.40 -10.45 -5.62
C LYS A 132 16.21 -10.94 -4.21
N GLU A 133 15.36 -11.94 -4.07
CA GLU A 133 15.23 -12.67 -2.84
C GLU A 133 16.67 -13.06 -2.51
N LYS A 134 17.22 -12.43 -1.47
CA LYS A 134 18.52 -12.88 -0.96
C LYS A 134 18.22 -14.34 -0.66
N GLU A 135 18.70 -15.23 -1.56
CA GLU A 135 18.75 -16.64 -1.24
C GLU A 135 19.30 -16.69 0.17
N LYS A 136 18.43 -16.83 1.13
CA LYS A 136 18.81 -17.35 2.41
C LYS A 136 19.30 -18.73 2.06
N LYS A 137 20.60 -18.83 1.76
CA LYS A 137 21.32 -20.08 1.89
C LYS A 137 21.05 -20.51 3.31
N ILE A 138 19.97 -21.27 3.46
CA ILE A 138 19.80 -22.12 4.61
C ILE A 138 20.92 -23.10 4.42
N HIS A 139 22.09 -22.74 4.98
CA HIS A 139 23.09 -23.71 5.32
C HIS A 139 22.43 -24.61 6.36
N PHE A 140 21.64 -25.57 5.85
CA PHE A 140 21.38 -26.75 6.63
C PHE A 140 22.74 -27.30 6.98
N PHE A 141 23.09 -27.17 8.23
CA PHE A 141 24.19 -27.82 8.90
C PHE A 141 23.97 -29.34 8.67
N HIS A 142 24.49 -29.84 7.57
CA HIS A 142 24.83 -31.24 7.44
C HIS A 142 26.11 -31.46 8.24
N GLY A 143 26.00 -31.26 9.55
CA GLY A 143 26.95 -31.79 10.51
C GLY A 143 26.82 -33.31 10.50
N GLY A 144 27.71 -33.93 9.78
CA GLY A 144 27.81 -35.38 9.78
C GLY A 144 28.06 -35.91 11.19
N TRP A 145 27.11 -36.69 11.70
CA TRP A 145 27.37 -37.71 12.71
C TRP A 145 27.78 -38.99 11.96
N ARG A 146 29.00 -39.02 11.46
CA ARG A 146 29.71 -40.23 11.12
C ARG A 146 31.11 -40.00 11.67
N ASP A 147 31.36 -40.66 12.77
CA ASP A 147 32.62 -41.12 13.34
C ASP A 147 32.55 -41.02 14.87
N LEU A 148 31.84 -41.99 15.42
CA LEU A 148 32.14 -42.58 16.73
C LEU A 148 31.53 -44.01 16.73
#